data_096d23bb1df1b21d8e3ddb0389c04db6
#
_entry.id   096d23bb1df1b21d8e3ddb0389c04db6
#
_cell.length_a   1.000
_cell.length_b   1.000
_cell.length_c   1.000
_cell.angle_alpha   90.00
_cell.angle_beta   90.00
_cell.angle_gamma   90.00
#
_symmetry.space_group_name_H-M   'P 1'
#
loop_
_entity.id
_entity.type
_entity.pdbx_description
1 polymer ?
#
loop_
_entity_poly.entity_id
_entity_poly.type
_entity_poly.pdbx_seq_one_letter_code
_entity_poly.pdbx_strand_id
1 'polypeptide(L)'
;MEKRERAGLLLLALASLLLRGGERVAMIEPGARPISGRAGLDRLAAALTGSPDDDVGLPPRVSLPRHARVVLFGDFLSPLAEIQATIGRLAAIPVSGHLLQVLDPAEADLPYNGRIRFRGLEREADTLIPRVEGVRGEYARRLKAQQDGLAAICAAADFGFAIHRTDHPPEAALLGLYLALTAR
;
A
#
# COMPACT_ATOMS: atom_id res chain seq x y z
N MET A 1 12.01 11.56 0.48
CA MET A 1 10.62 11.39 -0.03
C MET A 1 9.88 10.55 0.99
N GLU A 2 8.80 11.03 1.53
CA GLU A 2 7.99 10.31 2.50
C GLU A 2 7.27 9.12 1.87
N LYS A 3 6.94 8.09 2.66
CA LYS A 3 6.20 6.90 2.19
C LYS A 3 4.91 7.27 1.43
N ARG A 4 4.13 8.20 2.00
CA ARG A 4 2.88 8.68 1.42
C ARG A 4 3.09 9.31 0.05
N GLU A 5 4.09 10.17 -0.09
CA GLU A 5 4.44 10.79 -1.38
C GLU A 5 4.86 9.73 -2.41
N ARG A 6 5.65 8.73 -1.99
CA ARG A 6 6.08 7.64 -2.86
C ARG A 6 4.90 6.76 -3.29
N ALA A 7 4.01 6.41 -2.38
CA ALA A 7 2.81 5.65 -2.68
C ALA A 7 1.90 6.42 -3.64
N GLY A 8 1.67 7.71 -3.39
CA GLY A 8 0.90 8.59 -4.29
C GLY A 8 1.51 8.73 -5.68
N LEU A 9 2.85 8.87 -5.76
CA LEU A 9 3.57 8.90 -7.04
C LEU A 9 3.36 7.61 -7.84
N LEU A 10 3.54 6.45 -7.22
CA LEU A 10 3.35 5.15 -7.86
C LEU A 10 1.91 4.94 -8.30
N LEU A 11 0.94 5.33 -7.46
CA LEU A 11 -0.49 5.26 -7.78
C LEU A 11 -0.82 6.12 -9.00
N LEU A 12 -0.39 7.38 -9.03
CA LEU A 12 -0.66 8.29 -10.14
C LEU A 12 0.05 7.85 -11.42
N ALA A 13 1.29 7.35 -11.32
CA ALA A 13 2.03 6.84 -12.46
C ALA A 13 1.33 5.60 -13.05
N LEU A 14 0.91 4.64 -12.21
CA LEU A 14 0.15 3.47 -12.63
C LEU A 14 -1.18 3.87 -13.26
N ALA A 15 -1.95 4.76 -12.61
CA ALA A 15 -3.21 5.27 -13.15
C ALA A 15 -3.02 5.93 -14.53
N SER A 16 -1.94 6.73 -14.68
CA SER A 16 -1.61 7.34 -15.97
C SER A 16 -1.37 6.32 -17.07
N LEU A 17 -0.63 5.24 -16.78
CA LEU A 17 -0.39 4.17 -17.73
C LEU A 17 -1.69 3.45 -18.12
N LEU A 18 -2.52 3.10 -17.13
CA LEU A 18 -3.79 2.42 -17.35
C LEU A 18 -4.77 3.29 -18.15
N LEU A 19 -4.91 4.56 -17.80
CA LEU A 19 -5.77 5.50 -18.53
C LEU A 19 -5.31 5.72 -19.98
N ARG A 20 -4.00 5.75 -20.24
CA ARG A 20 -3.43 5.81 -21.60
C ARG A 20 -3.68 4.52 -22.37
N GLY A 21 -3.73 3.38 -21.68
CA GLY A 21 -4.12 2.08 -22.25
C GLY A 21 -5.62 1.94 -22.50
N GLY A 22 -6.44 2.98 -22.19
CA GLY A 22 -7.90 2.95 -22.38
C GLY A 22 -8.66 2.34 -21.21
N GLU A 23 -7.99 1.99 -20.11
CA GLU A 23 -8.62 1.46 -18.92
C GLU A 23 -9.37 2.55 -18.14
N ARG A 24 -10.24 2.13 -17.25
CA ARG A 24 -10.98 3.01 -16.33
C ARG A 24 -10.47 2.79 -14.92
N VAL A 25 -10.17 3.87 -14.21
CA VAL A 25 -9.61 3.83 -12.85
C VAL A 25 -10.57 4.50 -11.86
N ALA A 26 -10.67 3.98 -10.65
CA ALA A 26 -11.41 4.59 -9.55
C ALA A 26 -10.67 4.39 -8.23
N MET A 27 -10.83 5.33 -7.29
CA MET A 27 -10.45 5.11 -5.89
C MET A 27 -11.40 4.12 -5.22
N ILE A 28 -10.92 3.41 -4.21
CA ILE A 28 -11.76 2.55 -3.36
C ILE A 28 -12.35 3.43 -2.24
N GLU A 29 -13.41 4.16 -2.59
CA GLU A 29 -14.12 5.05 -1.66
C GLU A 29 -15.62 5.05 -1.96
N PRO A 30 -16.47 5.36 -0.95
CA PRO A 30 -17.91 5.44 -1.17
C PRO A 30 -18.27 6.50 -2.23
N GLY A 31 -19.04 6.09 -3.23
CA GLY A 31 -19.48 7.02 -4.29
C GLY A 31 -18.46 7.32 -5.38
N ALA A 32 -17.27 6.72 -5.32
CA ALA A 32 -16.27 6.89 -6.37
C ALA A 32 -16.80 6.43 -7.73
N ARG A 33 -16.50 7.23 -8.75
CA ARG A 33 -16.87 6.91 -10.15
C ARG A 33 -15.61 6.64 -10.96
N PRO A 34 -15.63 5.61 -11.80
CA PRO A 34 -14.51 5.37 -12.70
C PRO A 34 -14.25 6.57 -13.61
N ILE A 35 -13.01 6.98 -13.66
CA ILE A 35 -12.50 8.05 -14.51
C ILE A 35 -11.84 7.48 -15.75
N SER A 36 -11.75 8.28 -16.80
CA SER A 36 -11.07 7.97 -18.06
C SER A 36 -10.34 9.22 -18.59
N GLY A 37 -9.34 9.00 -19.42
CA GLY A 37 -8.58 10.07 -20.07
C GLY A 37 -7.80 10.98 -19.11
N ARG A 38 -7.16 12.01 -19.66
CA ARG A 38 -6.27 12.91 -18.93
C ARG A 38 -6.95 13.72 -17.82
N ALA A 39 -8.13 14.25 -18.09
CA ALA A 39 -8.91 15.01 -17.10
C ALA A 39 -9.31 14.16 -15.87
N GLY A 40 -9.37 12.82 -16.03
CA GLY A 40 -9.55 11.90 -14.93
C GLY A 40 -8.33 11.83 -14.03
N LEU A 41 -7.12 11.82 -14.61
CA LEU A 41 -5.87 11.80 -13.84
C LEU A 41 -5.73 13.04 -12.97
N ASP A 42 -6.07 14.23 -13.50
CA ASP A 42 -6.01 15.48 -12.74
C ASP A 42 -6.96 15.45 -11.52
N ARG A 43 -8.15 14.87 -11.67
CA ARG A 43 -9.09 14.69 -10.55
C ARG A 43 -8.57 13.70 -9.51
N LEU A 44 -7.93 12.60 -9.96
CA LEU A 44 -7.33 11.63 -9.05
C LEU A 44 -6.19 12.26 -8.24
N ALA A 45 -5.34 13.06 -8.90
CA ALA A 45 -4.28 13.79 -8.23
C ALA A 45 -4.83 14.79 -7.19
N ALA A 46 -5.87 15.54 -7.54
CA ALA A 46 -6.52 16.47 -6.62
C ALA A 46 -7.15 15.75 -5.42
N ALA A 47 -7.77 14.58 -5.62
CA ALA A 47 -8.34 13.77 -4.53
C ALA A 47 -7.26 13.30 -3.56
N LEU A 48 -6.11 12.83 -4.07
CA LEU A 48 -5.00 12.38 -3.23
C LEU A 48 -4.35 13.52 -2.41
N THR A 49 -4.31 14.73 -2.96
CA THR A 49 -3.74 15.89 -2.25
C THR A 49 -4.73 16.55 -1.28
N GLY A 50 -6.02 16.41 -1.54
CA GLY A 50 -7.10 16.97 -0.72
C GLY A 50 -7.59 16.07 0.41
N SER A 51 -7.17 14.81 0.45
CA SER A 51 -7.52 13.91 1.54
C SER A 51 -6.84 14.37 2.83
N PRO A 52 -7.61 14.64 3.92
CA PRO A 52 -7.01 14.92 5.21
C PRO A 52 -6.14 13.74 5.65
N ASP A 53 -5.21 14.01 6.56
CA ASP A 53 -4.34 13.01 7.20
C ASP A 53 -5.11 12.03 8.11
N ASP A 54 -6.41 11.93 7.93
CA ASP A 54 -7.24 11.01 8.68
C ASP A 54 -6.91 9.59 8.25
N ASP A 55 -6.24 8.97 9.13
CA ASP A 55 -5.95 7.59 9.37
C ASP A 55 -6.98 6.61 8.76
N VAL A 56 -6.73 6.19 7.55
CA VAL A 56 -7.49 5.13 6.92
C VAL A 56 -6.59 3.92 6.74
N GLY A 57 -6.34 3.21 7.83
CA GLY A 57 -5.43 2.05 7.81
C GLY A 57 -5.79 0.98 6.77
N LEU A 58 -7.08 0.72 6.53
CA LEU A 58 -7.54 -0.26 5.56
C LEU A 58 -8.67 0.31 4.68
N PRO A 59 -8.80 -0.14 3.41
CA PRO A 59 -9.80 0.39 2.51
C PRO A 59 -11.23 0.16 3.02
N PRO A 60 -12.14 1.15 2.81
CA PRO A 60 -13.51 1.06 3.26
C PRO A 60 -14.28 -0.05 2.55
N ARG A 61 -15.44 -0.40 3.11
CA ARG A 61 -16.36 -1.35 2.47
C ARG A 61 -17.09 -0.68 1.31
N VAL A 62 -16.75 -1.08 0.10
CA VAL A 62 -17.42 -0.61 -1.12
C VAL A 62 -17.77 -1.79 -2.01
N SER A 63 -18.78 -1.61 -2.85
CA SER A 63 -19.09 -2.58 -3.89
C SER A 63 -18.16 -2.36 -5.09
N LEU A 64 -17.44 -3.39 -5.48
CA LEU A 64 -16.57 -3.36 -6.65
C LEU A 64 -17.25 -4.05 -7.84
N PRO A 65 -16.99 -3.61 -9.07
CA PRO A 65 -17.42 -4.32 -10.27
C PRO A 65 -16.78 -5.72 -10.32
N ARG A 66 -17.51 -6.70 -10.87
CA ARG A 66 -16.91 -8.01 -11.18
C ARG A 66 -15.76 -7.84 -12.16
N HIS A 67 -14.71 -8.65 -12.00
CA HIS A 67 -13.50 -8.60 -12.81
C HIS A 67 -12.70 -7.28 -12.72
N ALA A 68 -12.99 -6.45 -11.71
CA ALA A 68 -12.12 -5.33 -11.39
C ALA A 68 -10.73 -5.82 -10.97
N ARG A 69 -9.73 -5.02 -11.26
CA ARG A 69 -8.36 -5.19 -10.75
C ARG A 69 -8.13 -4.19 -9.63
N VAL A 70 -7.74 -4.69 -8.47
CA VAL A 70 -7.55 -3.90 -7.25
C VAL A 70 -6.07 -3.75 -6.97
N VAL A 71 -5.60 -2.52 -6.74
CA VAL A 71 -4.23 -2.28 -6.28
C VAL A 71 -4.28 -1.52 -4.97
N LEU A 72 -3.64 -2.07 -3.95
CA LEU A 72 -3.52 -1.46 -2.64
C LEU A 72 -2.07 -1.04 -2.39
N PHE A 73 -1.89 0.22 -2.00
CA PHE A 73 -0.61 0.79 -1.61
C PHE A 73 -0.67 1.12 -0.12
N GLY A 74 0.30 0.70 0.66
CA GLY A 74 0.35 0.99 2.09
C GLY A 74 1.57 0.35 2.76
N ASP A 75 1.73 0.57 4.05
CA ASP A 75 2.75 -0.13 4.84
C ASP A 75 2.24 -1.47 5.38
N PHE A 76 0.92 -1.66 5.45
CA PHE A 76 0.25 -2.89 5.92
C PHE A 76 0.79 -3.38 7.28
N LEU A 77 1.00 -2.45 8.22
CA LEU A 77 1.44 -2.76 9.57
C LEU A 77 0.28 -3.08 10.52
N SER A 78 -0.96 -2.91 10.08
CA SER A 78 -2.15 -3.34 10.81
C SER A 78 -2.11 -4.85 11.13
N PRO A 79 -2.85 -5.33 12.14
CA PRO A 79 -2.92 -6.74 12.47
C PRO A 79 -3.28 -7.61 11.26
N LEU A 80 -2.55 -8.71 11.04
CA LEU A 80 -2.77 -9.61 9.89
C LEU A 80 -4.21 -10.10 9.78
N ALA A 81 -4.91 -10.30 10.91
CA ALA A 81 -6.31 -10.72 10.92
C ALA A 81 -7.25 -9.68 10.27
N GLU A 82 -6.99 -8.38 10.46
CA GLU A 82 -7.77 -7.30 9.87
C GLU A 82 -7.50 -7.19 8.36
N ILE A 83 -6.22 -7.32 7.98
CA ILE A 83 -5.81 -7.34 6.58
C ILE A 83 -6.43 -8.55 5.88
N GLN A 84 -6.37 -9.74 6.49
CA GLN A 84 -6.99 -10.96 5.98
C GLN A 84 -8.50 -10.81 5.78
N ALA A 85 -9.19 -10.22 6.76
CA ALA A 85 -10.62 -9.96 6.65
C ALA A 85 -10.95 -8.98 5.51
N THR A 86 -10.09 -7.98 5.30
CA THR A 86 -10.24 -7.00 4.22
C THR A 86 -9.99 -7.62 2.85
N ILE A 87 -8.88 -8.35 2.67
CA ILE A 87 -8.57 -9.05 1.42
C ILE A 87 -9.63 -10.11 1.13
N GLY A 88 -10.07 -10.88 2.13
CA GLY A 88 -11.13 -11.88 1.97
C GLY A 88 -12.45 -11.28 1.48
N ARG A 89 -12.82 -10.07 1.95
CA ARG A 89 -14.00 -9.36 1.45
C ARG A 89 -13.85 -8.93 -0.01
N LEU A 90 -12.67 -8.46 -0.41
CA LEU A 90 -12.40 -8.10 -1.79
C LEU A 90 -12.44 -9.33 -2.70
N ALA A 91 -11.84 -10.43 -2.26
CA ALA A 91 -11.80 -11.70 -3.00
C ALA A 91 -13.13 -12.47 -2.99
N ALA A 92 -14.13 -12.06 -2.19
CA ALA A 92 -15.47 -12.69 -2.19
C ALA A 92 -16.23 -12.49 -3.50
N ILE A 93 -15.80 -11.56 -4.34
CA ILE A 93 -16.28 -11.34 -5.70
C ILE A 93 -15.14 -11.63 -6.69
N PRO A 94 -15.43 -12.00 -7.94
CA PRO A 94 -14.37 -12.27 -8.91
C PRO A 94 -13.63 -11.00 -9.30
N VAL A 95 -12.63 -10.64 -8.49
CA VAL A 95 -11.66 -9.57 -8.72
C VAL A 95 -10.26 -10.16 -8.60
N SER A 96 -9.29 -9.58 -9.27
CA SER A 96 -7.86 -9.84 -9.02
C SER A 96 -7.27 -8.65 -8.29
N GLY A 97 -6.25 -8.87 -7.48
CA GLY A 97 -5.67 -7.81 -6.68
C GLY A 97 -4.15 -7.87 -6.59
N HIS A 98 -3.57 -6.75 -6.21
CA HIS A 98 -2.15 -6.66 -5.92
C HIS A 98 -1.91 -5.72 -4.74
N LEU A 99 -1.12 -6.16 -3.76
CA LEU A 99 -0.66 -5.34 -2.65
C LEU A 99 0.78 -4.91 -2.93
N LEU A 100 1.04 -3.62 -2.86
CA LEU A 100 2.40 -3.08 -2.84
C LEU A 100 2.68 -2.48 -1.47
N GLN A 101 3.49 -3.18 -0.67
CA GLN A 101 3.99 -2.64 0.59
C GLN A 101 5.04 -1.57 0.30
N VAL A 102 4.83 -0.36 0.81
CA VAL A 102 5.79 0.75 0.68
C VAL A 102 6.44 1.00 2.03
N LEU A 103 7.77 0.84 2.10
CA LEU A 103 8.55 0.96 3.33
C LEU A 103 9.59 2.06 3.20
N ASP A 104 9.77 2.83 4.27
CA ASP A 104 10.93 3.69 4.42
C ASP A 104 12.16 2.88 4.84
N PRO A 105 13.39 3.21 4.35
CA PRO A 105 14.61 2.55 4.80
C PRO A 105 14.78 2.55 6.31
N ALA A 106 14.37 3.62 6.97
CA ALA A 106 14.43 3.73 8.43
C ALA A 106 13.53 2.73 9.15
N GLU A 107 12.40 2.36 8.53
CA GLU A 107 11.52 1.30 9.04
C GLU A 107 12.04 -0.08 8.67
N ALA A 108 12.58 -0.24 7.47
CA ALA A 108 13.09 -1.55 7.03
C ALA A 108 14.32 -1.99 7.84
N ASP A 109 15.26 -1.09 8.08
CA ASP A 109 16.59 -1.41 8.58
C ASP A 109 16.83 -0.96 10.03
N LEU A 110 15.97 -0.08 10.58
CA LEU A 110 16.11 0.55 11.89
C LEU A 110 17.54 1.07 12.15
N PRO A 111 18.09 1.97 11.31
CA PRO A 111 19.52 2.31 11.28
C PRO A 111 19.97 3.16 12.46
N TYR A 112 19.12 3.37 13.43
CA TYR A 112 19.37 4.22 14.59
C TYR A 112 20.23 3.53 15.63
N ASN A 113 20.99 4.34 16.41
CA ASN A 113 21.83 3.87 17.49
C ASN A 113 21.53 4.68 18.76
N GLY A 114 21.70 4.04 19.93
CA GLY A 114 21.51 4.69 21.22
C GLY A 114 20.04 4.87 21.61
N ARG A 115 19.78 5.96 22.32
CA ARG A 115 18.45 6.27 22.88
C ARG A 115 17.63 7.08 21.88
N ILE A 116 16.53 6.50 21.39
CA ILE A 116 15.64 7.12 20.41
C ILE A 116 14.21 7.20 20.94
N ARG A 117 13.56 8.33 20.70
CA ARG A 117 12.12 8.49 20.92
C ARG A 117 11.42 8.35 19.57
N PHE A 118 10.61 7.31 19.43
CA PHE A 118 9.70 7.16 18.30
C PHE A 118 8.40 7.88 18.62
N ARG A 119 7.98 8.77 17.74
CA ARG A 119 6.68 9.45 17.83
C ARG A 119 5.66 8.62 17.07
N GLY A 120 4.59 8.24 17.75
CA GLY A 120 3.43 7.65 17.08
C GLY A 120 2.77 8.69 16.17
N LEU A 121 2.57 8.36 14.90
CA LEU A 121 1.87 9.23 13.94
C LEU A 121 0.35 9.06 14.02
N GLU A 122 -0.13 7.91 14.48
CA GLU A 122 -1.52 7.48 14.45
C GLU A 122 -2.13 7.36 15.87
N ARG A 123 -2.02 8.44 16.67
CA ARG A 123 -2.49 8.46 18.08
C ARG A 123 -1.82 7.44 19.01
N GLU A 124 -0.76 6.82 18.56
CA GLU A 124 0.06 5.97 19.41
C GLU A 124 0.90 6.80 20.37
N ALA A 125 1.12 6.26 21.57
CA ALA A 125 1.97 6.93 22.54
C ALA A 125 3.44 6.94 22.08
N ASP A 126 4.13 8.05 22.33
CA ASP A 126 5.56 8.15 22.10
C ASP A 126 6.28 7.01 22.84
N THR A 127 7.08 6.23 22.13
CA THR A 127 7.84 5.13 22.72
C THR A 127 9.32 5.49 22.78
N LEU A 128 9.87 5.51 24.00
CA LEU A 128 11.29 5.73 24.24
C LEU A 128 12.02 4.40 24.31
N ILE A 129 12.90 4.15 23.35
CA ILE A 129 13.76 2.95 23.34
C ILE A 129 15.15 3.34 23.82
N PRO A 130 15.60 2.82 24.97
CA PRO A 130 16.90 3.19 25.57
C PRO A 130 18.11 2.76 24.72
N ARG A 131 17.99 1.63 24.01
CA ARG A 131 19.02 1.08 23.11
C ARG A 131 18.36 0.43 21.91
N VAL A 132 18.37 1.11 20.78
CA VAL A 132 17.74 0.61 19.55
C VAL A 132 18.45 -0.62 19.02
N GLU A 133 19.76 -0.71 19.19
CA GLU A 133 20.55 -1.87 18.76
C GLU A 133 20.06 -3.18 19.40
N GLY A 134 19.60 -3.12 20.65
CA GLY A 134 19.09 -4.27 21.38
C GLY A 134 17.77 -4.82 20.85
N VAL A 135 16.97 -3.99 20.17
CA VAL A 135 15.65 -4.39 19.65
C VAL A 135 15.65 -4.60 18.13
N ARG A 136 16.72 -4.21 17.42
CA ARG A 136 16.80 -4.32 15.95
C ARG A 136 16.55 -5.72 15.45
N GLY A 137 17.15 -6.74 16.06
CA GLY A 137 16.95 -8.13 15.65
C GLY A 137 15.52 -8.63 15.85
N GLU A 138 14.87 -8.23 16.94
CA GLU A 138 13.46 -8.57 17.20
C GLU A 138 12.55 -7.84 16.21
N TYR A 139 12.79 -6.57 15.97
CA TYR A 139 12.05 -5.77 15.00
C TYR A 139 12.13 -6.38 13.60
N ALA A 140 13.33 -6.72 13.12
CA ALA A 140 13.53 -7.35 11.82
C ALA A 140 12.77 -8.69 11.70
N ARG A 141 12.78 -9.50 12.77
CA ARG A 141 11.98 -10.75 12.79
C ARG A 141 10.49 -10.48 12.70
N ARG A 142 9.98 -9.47 13.44
CA ARG A 142 8.55 -9.11 13.39
C ARG A 142 8.15 -8.56 12.04
N LEU A 143 8.94 -7.68 11.44
CA LEU A 143 8.69 -7.16 10.11
C LEU A 143 8.68 -8.29 9.07
N LYS A 144 9.65 -9.20 9.14
CA LYS A 144 9.69 -10.37 8.25
C LYS A 144 8.47 -11.27 8.45
N ALA A 145 8.05 -11.54 9.68
CA ALA A 145 6.87 -12.33 9.96
C ALA A 145 5.58 -11.66 9.42
N GLN A 146 5.48 -10.33 9.53
CA GLN A 146 4.38 -9.57 8.93
C GLN A 146 4.38 -9.72 7.40
N GLN A 147 5.53 -9.57 6.76
CA GLN A 147 5.66 -9.72 5.31
C GLN A 147 5.31 -11.14 4.84
N ASP A 148 5.77 -12.16 5.55
CA ASP A 148 5.44 -13.56 5.24
C ASP A 148 3.93 -13.83 5.41
N GLY A 149 3.32 -13.24 6.44
CA GLY A 149 1.87 -13.28 6.65
C GLY A 149 1.10 -12.59 5.52
N LEU A 150 1.54 -11.40 5.09
CA LEU A 150 0.94 -10.68 3.96
C LEU A 150 1.03 -11.50 2.66
N ALA A 151 2.19 -12.08 2.39
CA ALA A 151 2.38 -12.94 1.22
C ALA A 151 1.45 -14.15 1.24
N ALA A 152 1.29 -14.80 2.40
CA ALA A 152 0.38 -15.94 2.56
C ALA A 152 -1.10 -15.54 2.38
N ILE A 153 -1.52 -14.41 2.95
CA ILE A 153 -2.89 -13.88 2.79
C ILE A 153 -3.18 -13.58 1.32
N CYS A 154 -2.25 -12.91 0.64
CA CYS A 154 -2.38 -12.58 -0.78
C CYS A 154 -2.46 -13.84 -1.63
N ALA A 155 -1.56 -14.80 -1.43
CA ALA A 155 -1.57 -16.07 -2.16
C ALA A 155 -2.87 -16.85 -1.98
N ALA A 156 -3.43 -16.88 -0.76
CA ALA A 156 -4.70 -17.55 -0.48
C ALA A 156 -5.91 -16.89 -1.18
N ALA A 157 -5.79 -15.59 -1.51
CA ALA A 157 -6.83 -14.81 -2.17
C ALA A 157 -6.61 -14.65 -3.69
N ASP A 158 -5.58 -15.30 -4.25
CA ASP A 158 -5.12 -15.09 -5.63
C ASP A 158 -4.75 -13.62 -5.94
N PHE A 159 -4.18 -12.96 -4.93
CA PHE A 159 -3.65 -11.59 -5.03
C PHE A 159 -2.12 -11.63 -5.11
N GLY A 160 -1.55 -10.72 -5.90
CA GLY A 160 -0.10 -10.50 -5.90
C GLY A 160 0.36 -9.71 -4.66
N PHE A 161 1.61 -9.91 -4.26
CA PHE A 161 2.25 -9.14 -3.20
C PHE A 161 3.66 -8.74 -3.63
N ALA A 162 4.01 -7.48 -3.42
CA ALA A 162 5.35 -6.96 -3.64
C ALA A 162 5.73 -5.92 -2.58
N ILE A 163 7.02 -5.69 -2.40
CA ILE A 163 7.57 -4.72 -1.47
C ILE A 163 8.36 -3.69 -2.28
N HIS A 164 8.17 -2.41 -1.97
CA HIS A 164 8.94 -1.31 -2.50
C HIS A 164 9.53 -0.47 -1.37
N ARG A 165 10.83 -0.23 -1.42
CA ARG A 165 11.53 0.68 -0.50
C ARG A 165 11.63 2.07 -1.14
N THR A 166 11.45 3.12 -0.35
CA THR A 166 11.48 4.50 -0.86
C THR A 166 12.86 4.98 -1.32
N ASP A 167 13.93 4.28 -0.93
CA ASP A 167 15.31 4.51 -1.41
C ASP A 167 15.62 3.82 -2.75
N HIS A 168 14.73 2.96 -3.24
CA HIS A 168 14.87 2.32 -4.55
C HIS A 168 14.15 3.12 -5.66
N PRO A 169 14.61 3.02 -6.91
CA PRO A 169 13.93 3.61 -8.05
C PRO A 169 12.47 3.11 -8.17
N PRO A 170 11.49 4.01 -8.38
CA PRO A 170 10.08 3.61 -8.46
C PRO A 170 9.73 2.84 -9.75
N GLU A 171 10.57 2.94 -10.79
CA GLU A 171 10.30 2.38 -12.12
C GLU A 171 10.16 0.85 -12.08
N ALA A 172 11.00 0.18 -11.29
CA ALA A 172 10.95 -1.28 -11.15
C ALA A 172 9.63 -1.74 -10.49
N ALA A 173 9.18 -1.03 -9.45
CA ALA A 173 7.91 -1.31 -8.79
C ALA A 173 6.73 -1.05 -9.73
N LEU A 174 6.77 0.07 -10.46
CA LEU A 174 5.74 0.43 -11.43
C LEU A 174 5.64 -0.59 -12.56
N LEU A 175 6.78 -1.01 -13.12
CA LEU A 175 6.83 -2.04 -14.16
C LEU A 175 6.27 -3.38 -13.65
N GLY A 176 6.68 -3.80 -12.45
CA GLY A 176 6.17 -5.03 -11.82
C GLY A 176 4.65 -5.01 -11.63
N LEU A 177 4.10 -3.90 -11.12
CA LEU A 177 2.66 -3.71 -10.99
C LEU A 177 1.95 -3.73 -12.35
N TYR A 178 2.48 -3.00 -13.32
CA TYR A 178 1.87 -2.95 -14.66
C TYR A 178 1.83 -4.34 -15.31
N LEU A 179 2.92 -5.10 -15.24
CA LEU A 179 2.98 -6.48 -15.76
C LEU A 179 2.02 -7.40 -15.01
N ALA A 180 1.93 -7.31 -13.68
CA ALA A 180 1.00 -8.10 -12.89
C ALA A 180 -0.47 -7.81 -13.25
N LEU A 181 -0.80 -6.56 -13.56
CA LEU A 181 -2.15 -6.17 -13.97
C LEU A 181 -2.46 -6.51 -15.43
N THR A 182 -1.47 -6.64 -16.28
CA THR A 182 -1.67 -6.97 -17.72
C THR A 182 -1.55 -8.46 -18.02
N ALA A 183 -0.97 -9.25 -17.12
CA ALA A 183 -0.98 -10.70 -17.21
C ALA A 183 -2.44 -11.22 -17.17
N ARG A 184 -2.78 -12.09 -18.13
CA ARG A 184 -4.11 -12.71 -18.24
C ARG A 184 -4.13 -14.04 -17.49
#